data_6eaa7bb309640d8b1ebf68a7dc8e223c
#
_entry.id   6eaa7bb309640d8b1ebf68a7dc8e223c
#
_cell.length_a   1.000
_cell.length_b   1.000
_cell.length_c   1.000
_cell.angle_alpha   90.00
_cell.angle_beta   90.00
_cell.angle_gamma   90.00
#
_symmetry.space_group_name_H-M   'P 1'
#
loop_
_entity.id
_entity.type
_entity.pdbx_description
1 polymer ?
#
loop_
_entity_poly.entity_id
_entity_poly.type
_entity_poly.pdbx_seq_one_letter_code
_entity_poly.pdbx_strand_id
1 'polypeptide(L)'
;LNIKKTHILAQSMGGMISQRMVADNRNRFKSYVLIASMARTPDLQTAPRGELRKLIEDRSFGNQTLDGEVERSIKIFKILASPNTEIDEEKFEKEVIKNFNRSSNTEGFSRQLIAILADKDRYDEVKTITIPTLVIHGKLDPLIPYEEGKKTAELIPNSEFLGVDFMSHLIDKPVLDYIEPPMVKFLDKNS
;
A
#
# COMPACT_ATOMS: atom_id res chain seq x y z
N LEU A 1 -26.15 -8.08 -2.66
CA LEU A 1 -25.37 -8.60 -3.79
C LEU A 1 -25.10 -10.09 -3.56
N ASN A 2 -25.52 -10.93 -4.52
CA ASN A 2 -25.37 -12.40 -4.37
C ASN A 2 -24.02 -12.88 -4.95
N ILE A 3 -22.91 -12.23 -4.53
CA ILE A 3 -21.57 -12.52 -5.01
C ILE A 3 -20.97 -13.65 -4.14
N LYS A 4 -20.68 -14.78 -4.76
CA LYS A 4 -20.11 -15.95 -4.08
C LYS A 4 -18.61 -15.84 -3.93
N LYS A 5 -17.89 -15.43 -4.99
CA LYS A 5 -16.43 -15.24 -5.02
C LYS A 5 -16.07 -13.97 -5.79
N THR A 6 -14.98 -13.32 -5.39
CA THR A 6 -14.46 -12.13 -6.04
C THR A 6 -12.94 -12.20 -6.10
N HIS A 7 -12.31 -11.40 -6.96
CA HIS A 7 -10.90 -11.07 -6.84
C HIS A 7 -10.73 -10.02 -5.74
N ILE A 8 -9.58 -9.98 -5.13
CA ILE A 8 -9.21 -8.93 -4.19
C ILE A 8 -7.94 -8.24 -4.66
N LEU A 9 -7.94 -6.91 -4.64
CA LEU A 9 -6.78 -6.07 -4.89
C LEU A 9 -6.58 -5.18 -3.69
N ALA A 10 -5.37 -5.15 -3.17
CA ALA A 10 -5.07 -4.40 -1.97
C ALA A 10 -3.65 -3.80 -2.01
N GLN A 11 -3.53 -2.56 -1.52
CA GLN A 11 -2.27 -1.82 -1.48
C GLN A 11 -1.89 -1.45 -0.05
N SER A 12 -0.57 -1.44 0.24
CA SER A 12 0.02 -0.88 1.46
C SER A 12 -0.63 -1.47 2.73
N MET A 13 -1.14 -0.64 3.65
CA MET A 13 -1.90 -1.07 4.83
C MET A 13 -3.12 -1.93 4.47
N GLY A 14 -3.82 -1.62 3.36
CA GLY A 14 -4.89 -2.48 2.85
C GLY A 14 -4.40 -3.88 2.51
N GLY A 15 -3.15 -3.99 2.02
CA GLY A 15 -2.46 -5.25 1.81
C GLY A 15 -2.22 -6.00 3.12
N MET A 16 -1.77 -5.32 4.18
CA MET A 16 -1.56 -5.93 5.49
C MET A 16 -2.87 -6.50 6.08
N ILE A 17 -3.97 -5.75 5.95
CA ILE A 17 -5.31 -6.17 6.40
C ILE A 17 -5.79 -7.37 5.57
N SER A 18 -5.65 -7.29 4.24
CA SER A 18 -6.16 -8.32 3.33
C SER A 18 -5.39 -9.64 3.42
N GLN A 19 -4.14 -9.66 3.84
CA GLN A 19 -3.38 -10.89 4.10
C GLN A 19 -4.11 -11.78 5.10
N ARG A 20 -4.56 -11.25 6.24
CA ARG A 20 -5.37 -12.00 7.23
C ARG A 20 -6.74 -12.36 6.67
N MET A 21 -7.42 -11.39 6.06
CA MET A 21 -8.74 -11.61 5.49
C MET A 21 -8.74 -12.75 4.46
N VAL A 22 -7.72 -12.81 3.59
CA VAL A 22 -7.59 -13.86 2.58
C VAL A 22 -7.18 -15.19 3.22
N ALA A 23 -6.25 -15.20 4.16
CA ALA A 23 -5.84 -16.40 4.88
C ALA A 23 -7.03 -17.08 5.58
N ASP A 24 -7.92 -16.31 6.21
CA ASP A 24 -9.07 -16.82 6.93
C ASP A 24 -10.26 -17.21 6.02
N ASN A 25 -10.35 -16.60 4.82
CA ASN A 25 -11.53 -16.70 3.95
C ASN A 25 -11.19 -17.11 2.51
N ARG A 26 -10.21 -17.98 2.29
CA ARG A 26 -9.70 -18.37 0.95
C ARG A 26 -10.79 -18.80 -0.04
N ASN A 27 -11.83 -19.44 0.43
CA ASN A 27 -12.95 -19.91 -0.39
C ASN A 27 -13.86 -18.78 -0.94
N ARG A 28 -13.69 -17.55 -0.44
CA ARG A 28 -14.41 -16.35 -0.88
C ARG A 28 -13.72 -15.60 -2.02
N PHE A 29 -12.47 -15.96 -2.31
CA PHE A 29 -11.65 -15.26 -3.28
C PHE A 29 -11.24 -16.17 -4.44
N LYS A 30 -11.25 -15.62 -5.66
CA LYS A 30 -10.74 -16.26 -6.87
C LYS A 30 -9.22 -16.10 -6.97
N SER A 31 -8.74 -14.88 -6.77
CA SER A 31 -7.31 -14.55 -6.75
C SER A 31 -7.06 -13.29 -5.90
N TYR A 32 -5.79 -13.05 -5.62
CA TYR A 32 -5.31 -11.94 -4.80
C TYR A 32 -4.23 -11.14 -5.52
N VAL A 33 -4.39 -9.82 -5.59
CA VAL A 33 -3.36 -8.89 -6.06
C VAL A 33 -2.92 -8.03 -4.87
N LEU A 34 -1.64 -8.14 -4.50
CA LEU A 34 -1.02 -7.43 -3.39
C LEU A 34 0.01 -6.43 -3.91
N ILE A 35 -0.18 -5.13 -3.64
CA ILE A 35 0.66 -4.07 -4.19
C ILE A 35 1.33 -3.29 -3.05
N ALA A 36 2.65 -3.07 -3.15
CA ALA A 36 3.43 -2.22 -2.25
C ALA A 36 3.10 -2.50 -0.76
N SER A 37 3.19 -3.78 -0.36
CA SER A 37 2.87 -4.23 0.99
C SER A 37 3.84 -5.32 1.45
N MET A 38 3.82 -5.64 2.74
CA MET A 38 4.70 -6.65 3.35
C MET A 38 3.98 -7.48 4.40
N ALA A 39 4.46 -8.70 4.64
CA ALA A 39 3.96 -9.58 5.70
C ALA A 39 4.62 -9.32 7.06
N ARG A 40 5.75 -8.63 7.07
CA ARG A 40 6.46 -8.22 8.29
C ARG A 40 5.76 -7.06 8.98
N THR A 41 5.82 -7.01 10.29
CA THR A 41 5.50 -5.80 11.06
C THR A 41 6.62 -4.78 10.87
N PRO A 42 6.31 -3.50 10.60
CA PRO A 42 7.33 -2.47 10.53
C PRO A 42 8.15 -2.34 11.82
N ASP A 43 9.44 -2.21 11.68
CA ASP A 43 10.39 -1.98 12.76
C ASP A 43 11.46 -0.95 12.36
N LEU A 44 12.49 -0.75 13.18
CA LEU A 44 13.56 0.20 12.90
C LEU A 44 14.36 -0.10 11.62
N GLN A 45 14.33 -1.34 11.12
CA GLN A 45 15.03 -1.73 9.90
C GLN A 45 14.21 -1.39 8.65
N THR A 46 12.89 -1.50 8.75
CA THR A 46 11.93 -1.29 7.66
C THR A 46 11.22 0.07 7.71
N ALA A 47 11.38 0.80 8.82
CA ALA A 47 10.78 2.13 8.98
C ALA A 47 11.36 3.13 7.95
N PRO A 48 10.53 4.03 7.42
CA PRO A 48 10.99 5.11 6.56
C PRO A 48 12.05 5.95 7.27
N ARG A 49 12.92 6.60 6.48
CA ARG A 49 14.05 7.38 6.99
C ARG A 49 13.97 8.83 6.52
N GLY A 50 14.85 9.67 7.09
CA GLY A 50 15.02 11.05 6.64
C GLY A 50 13.76 11.90 6.75
N GLU A 51 13.48 12.66 5.69
CA GLU A 51 12.36 13.59 5.64
C GLU A 51 11.00 12.89 5.71
N LEU A 52 10.83 11.77 5.01
CA LEU A 52 9.58 11.01 5.03
C LEU A 52 9.18 10.59 6.45
N ARG A 53 10.14 10.13 7.25
CA ARG A 53 9.89 9.77 8.65
C ARG A 53 9.40 10.97 9.45
N LYS A 54 10.06 12.13 9.33
CA LYS A 54 9.65 13.36 10.02
C LYS A 54 8.24 13.79 9.64
N LEU A 55 7.91 13.76 8.34
CA LEU A 55 6.57 14.13 7.85
C LEU A 55 5.49 13.19 8.37
N ILE A 56 5.77 11.89 8.50
CA ILE A 56 4.85 10.91 9.08
C ILE A 56 4.67 11.15 10.58
N GLU A 57 5.75 11.41 11.31
CA GLU A 57 5.71 11.72 12.74
C GLU A 57 4.92 13.01 12.98
N ASP A 58 5.16 14.07 12.22
CA ASP A 58 4.40 15.33 12.30
C ASP A 58 2.91 15.14 12.01
N ARG A 59 2.57 14.35 11.00
CA ARG A 59 1.18 14.03 10.68
C ARG A 59 0.50 13.23 11.78
N SER A 60 1.26 12.38 12.45
CA SER A 60 0.72 11.49 13.48
C SER A 60 0.51 12.19 14.82
N PHE A 61 1.43 13.08 15.20
CA PHE A 61 1.53 13.62 16.55
C PHE A 61 1.66 15.15 16.61
N GLY A 62 1.81 15.81 15.45
CA GLY A 62 1.95 17.25 15.34
C GLY A 62 0.61 18.00 15.37
N ASN A 63 0.69 19.33 15.39
CA ASN A 63 -0.48 20.19 15.32
C ASN A 63 -1.11 20.17 13.92
N GLN A 64 -2.39 19.83 13.83
CA GLN A 64 -3.09 19.61 12.56
C GLN A 64 -3.83 20.89 12.15
N THR A 65 -3.14 21.78 11.43
CA THR A 65 -3.77 22.90 10.73
C THR A 65 -4.02 22.54 9.26
N LEU A 66 -4.97 23.21 8.60
CA LEU A 66 -5.25 23.00 7.18
C LEU A 66 -4.01 23.25 6.33
N ASP A 67 -3.35 24.40 6.51
CA ASP A 67 -2.16 24.78 5.74
C ASP A 67 -1.01 23.77 5.97
N GLY A 68 -0.80 23.35 7.21
CA GLY A 68 0.20 22.33 7.55
C GLY A 68 -0.11 20.96 6.96
N GLU A 69 -1.38 20.58 6.85
CA GLU A 69 -1.79 19.33 6.22
C GLU A 69 -1.59 19.39 4.70
N VAL A 70 -1.90 20.52 4.06
CA VAL A 70 -1.68 20.72 2.62
C VAL A 70 -0.18 20.62 2.31
N GLU A 71 0.66 21.42 2.99
CA GLU A 71 2.12 21.43 2.77
C GLU A 71 2.72 20.03 2.97
N ARG A 72 2.37 19.38 4.06
CA ARG A 72 2.84 18.04 4.42
C ARG A 72 2.40 17.00 3.40
N SER A 73 1.14 17.02 2.98
CA SER A 73 0.59 16.08 2.01
C SER A 73 1.26 16.19 0.65
N ILE A 74 1.55 17.41 0.19
CA ILE A 74 2.29 17.64 -1.06
C ILE A 74 3.72 17.07 -0.94
N LYS A 75 4.42 17.33 0.16
CA LYS A 75 5.77 16.78 0.38
C LYS A 75 5.77 15.25 0.42
N ILE A 76 4.86 14.64 1.17
CA ILE A 76 4.72 13.18 1.25
C ILE A 76 4.42 12.61 -0.13
N PHE A 77 3.48 13.23 -0.88
CA PHE A 77 3.15 12.76 -2.22
C PHE A 77 4.37 12.77 -3.15
N LYS A 78 5.14 13.86 -3.16
CA LYS A 78 6.37 14.00 -3.97
C LYS A 78 7.43 12.93 -3.62
N ILE A 79 7.55 12.57 -2.36
CA ILE A 79 8.49 11.52 -1.92
C ILE A 79 8.00 10.11 -2.32
N LEU A 80 6.69 9.88 -2.28
CA LEU A 80 6.09 8.57 -2.54
C LEU A 80 5.76 8.34 -4.01
N ALA A 81 5.69 9.39 -4.83
CA ALA A 81 5.45 9.28 -6.26
C ALA A 81 6.67 8.72 -7.00
N SER A 82 6.43 8.06 -8.12
CA SER A 82 7.48 7.55 -8.98
C SER A 82 8.22 8.67 -9.71
N PRO A 83 9.51 8.50 -10.06
CA PRO A 83 10.22 9.48 -10.89
C PRO A 83 9.43 9.76 -12.18
N ASN A 84 9.45 11.02 -12.60
CA ASN A 84 8.73 11.51 -13.77
C ASN A 84 7.19 11.53 -13.67
N THR A 85 6.63 11.34 -12.47
CA THR A 85 5.20 11.58 -12.25
C THR A 85 4.94 13.08 -12.26
N GLU A 86 4.12 13.51 -13.20
CA GLU A 86 3.63 14.90 -13.23
C GLU A 86 2.59 15.09 -12.12
N ILE A 87 2.82 16.09 -11.29
CA ILE A 87 1.95 16.43 -10.16
C ILE A 87 1.25 17.76 -10.47
N ASP A 88 -0.04 17.71 -10.67
CA ASP A 88 -0.91 18.89 -10.66
C ASP A 88 -1.13 19.31 -9.20
N GLU A 89 -0.22 20.17 -8.69
CA GLU A 89 -0.24 20.59 -7.29
C GLU A 89 -1.55 21.29 -6.93
N GLU A 90 -2.11 22.11 -7.81
CA GLU A 90 -3.36 22.85 -7.55
C GLU A 90 -4.55 21.89 -7.38
N LYS A 91 -4.63 20.89 -8.25
CA LYS A 91 -5.66 19.84 -8.15
C LYS A 91 -5.47 19.00 -6.90
N PHE A 92 -4.24 18.62 -6.59
CA PHE A 92 -3.91 17.83 -5.40
C PHE A 92 -4.25 18.59 -4.12
N GLU A 93 -3.90 19.87 -4.04
CA GLU A 93 -4.26 20.74 -2.92
C GLU A 93 -5.77 20.79 -2.69
N LYS A 94 -6.55 20.99 -3.76
CA LYS A 94 -8.03 20.98 -3.68
C LYS A 94 -8.58 19.67 -3.10
N GLU A 95 -8.00 18.54 -3.47
CA GLU A 95 -8.40 17.23 -2.91
C GLU A 95 -7.99 17.08 -1.44
N VAL A 96 -6.81 17.57 -1.03
CA VAL A 96 -6.39 17.60 0.37
C VAL A 96 -7.34 18.43 1.21
N ILE A 97 -7.66 19.67 0.76
CA ILE A 97 -8.61 20.57 1.43
C ILE A 97 -9.98 19.91 1.57
N LYS A 98 -10.50 19.30 0.50
CA LYS A 98 -11.78 18.60 0.50
C LYS A 98 -11.80 17.44 1.51
N ASN A 99 -10.72 16.64 1.57
CA ASN A 99 -10.62 15.53 2.49
C ASN A 99 -10.49 16.00 3.95
N PHE A 100 -9.72 17.05 4.20
CA PHE A 100 -9.59 17.66 5.52
C PHE A 100 -10.93 18.19 6.04
N ASN A 101 -11.69 18.91 5.19
CA ASN A 101 -13.01 19.44 5.55
C ASN A 101 -14.07 18.34 5.73
N ARG A 102 -13.94 17.22 5.03
CA ARG A 102 -14.85 16.06 5.20
C ARG A 102 -14.66 15.33 6.52
N SER A 103 -13.44 15.30 7.03
CA SER A 103 -13.11 14.59 8.26
C SER A 103 -12.22 15.46 9.13
N SER A 104 -12.83 16.06 10.16
CA SER A 104 -12.12 16.79 11.21
C SER A 104 -11.38 15.87 12.20
N ASN A 105 -11.37 14.56 11.96
CA ASN A 105 -10.72 13.60 12.84
C ASN A 105 -9.23 13.53 12.60
N THR A 106 -8.48 14.41 13.23
CA THR A 106 -7.04 14.52 13.16
C THR A 106 -6.29 13.29 13.72
N GLU A 107 -6.92 12.49 14.55
CA GLU A 107 -6.32 11.30 15.15
C GLU A 107 -6.44 10.04 14.27
N GLY A 108 -7.17 10.08 13.16
CA GLY A 108 -7.41 8.92 12.32
C GLY A 108 -6.12 8.29 11.79
N PHE A 109 -5.19 9.12 11.33
CA PHE A 109 -3.90 8.67 10.84
C PHE A 109 -3.03 8.05 11.95
N SER A 110 -2.98 8.67 13.13
CA SER A 110 -2.24 8.16 14.29
C SER A 110 -2.77 6.79 14.74
N ARG A 111 -4.09 6.62 14.78
CA ARG A 111 -4.70 5.31 15.11
C ARG A 111 -4.34 4.21 14.09
N GLN A 112 -4.33 4.55 12.81
CA GLN A 112 -3.89 3.60 11.77
C GLN A 112 -2.41 3.24 11.93
N LEU A 113 -1.54 4.22 12.17
CA LEU A 113 -0.11 3.96 12.39
C LEU A 113 0.12 3.09 13.63
N ILE A 114 -0.56 3.40 14.74
CA ILE A 114 -0.48 2.59 15.97
C ILE A 114 -0.96 1.15 15.70
N ALA A 115 -2.05 0.97 14.95
CA ALA A 115 -2.55 -0.36 14.59
C ALA A 115 -1.53 -1.15 13.76
N ILE A 116 -0.85 -0.51 12.81
CA ILE A 116 0.21 -1.14 12.01
C ILE A 116 1.39 -1.56 12.91
N LEU A 117 1.82 -0.68 13.81
CA LEU A 117 2.98 -0.94 14.68
C LEU A 117 2.69 -1.95 15.80
N ALA A 118 1.43 -2.05 16.23
CA ALA A 118 0.99 -3.01 17.24
C ALA A 118 0.66 -4.39 16.68
N ASP A 119 0.60 -4.53 15.37
CA ASP A 119 0.33 -5.82 14.71
C ASP A 119 1.55 -6.75 14.78
N LYS A 120 1.34 -8.02 14.52
CA LYS A 120 2.40 -9.05 14.50
C LYS A 120 2.77 -9.39 13.05
N ASP A 121 3.96 -9.98 12.86
CA ASP A 121 4.34 -10.58 11.60
C ASP A 121 3.26 -11.56 11.13
N ARG A 122 2.93 -11.47 9.84
CA ARG A 122 1.89 -12.30 9.21
C ARG A 122 2.49 -13.45 8.38
N TYR A 123 3.73 -13.85 8.69
CA TYR A 123 4.44 -14.88 7.93
C TYR A 123 3.70 -16.22 7.90
N ASP A 124 3.11 -16.63 9.01
CA ASP A 124 2.39 -17.91 9.07
C ASP A 124 1.04 -17.82 8.38
N GLU A 125 0.34 -16.71 8.49
CA GLU A 125 -0.90 -16.47 7.77
C GLU A 125 -0.70 -16.48 6.25
N VAL A 126 0.31 -15.76 5.72
CA VAL A 126 0.52 -15.69 4.27
C VAL A 126 0.94 -17.03 3.66
N LYS A 127 1.64 -17.89 4.40
CA LYS A 127 1.94 -19.27 3.97
C LYS A 127 0.68 -20.13 3.76
N THR A 128 -0.43 -19.76 4.38
CA THR A 128 -1.71 -20.49 4.21
C THR A 128 -2.52 -19.99 3.01
N ILE A 129 -2.13 -18.91 2.35
CA ILE A 129 -2.81 -18.38 1.17
C ILE A 129 -2.48 -19.26 -0.03
N THR A 130 -3.44 -20.11 -0.43
CA THR A 130 -3.26 -21.07 -1.53
C THR A 130 -3.93 -20.66 -2.84
N ILE A 131 -4.70 -19.55 -2.83
CA ILE A 131 -5.28 -19.00 -4.05
C ILE A 131 -4.20 -18.33 -4.91
N PRO A 132 -4.37 -18.28 -6.24
CA PRO A 132 -3.46 -17.56 -7.12
C PRO A 132 -3.22 -16.14 -6.62
N THR A 133 -1.95 -15.75 -6.47
CA THR A 133 -1.58 -14.44 -5.91
C THR A 133 -0.57 -13.75 -6.81
N LEU A 134 -0.79 -12.48 -7.12
CA LEU A 134 0.18 -11.60 -7.79
C LEU A 134 0.66 -10.54 -6.78
N VAL A 135 1.95 -10.53 -6.50
CA VAL A 135 2.57 -9.49 -5.67
C VAL A 135 3.31 -8.50 -6.57
N ILE A 136 2.99 -7.22 -6.46
CA ILE A 136 3.60 -6.14 -7.23
C ILE A 136 4.31 -5.19 -6.26
N HIS A 137 5.58 -4.87 -6.53
CA HIS A 137 6.33 -3.95 -5.65
C HIS A 137 7.31 -3.10 -6.42
N GLY A 138 7.43 -1.83 -6.02
CA GLY A 138 8.36 -0.88 -6.61
C GLY A 138 9.76 -0.97 -6.02
N LYS A 139 10.79 -0.96 -6.88
CA LYS A 139 12.19 -0.94 -6.39
C LYS A 139 12.58 0.37 -5.72
N LEU A 140 11.86 1.44 -5.99
CA LEU A 140 12.12 2.77 -5.45
C LEU A 140 11.23 3.12 -4.25
N ASP A 141 10.49 2.15 -3.70
CA ASP A 141 9.57 2.38 -2.57
C ASP A 141 10.35 2.79 -1.30
N PRO A 142 10.21 4.07 -0.84
CA PRO A 142 10.91 4.55 0.34
C PRO A 142 10.15 4.27 1.64
N LEU A 143 8.89 3.80 1.53
CA LEU A 143 8.03 3.54 2.67
C LEU A 143 8.06 2.07 3.09
N ILE A 144 7.99 1.15 2.12
CA ILE A 144 8.06 -0.29 2.34
C ILE A 144 9.20 -0.85 1.49
N PRO A 145 10.27 -1.41 2.10
CA PRO A 145 11.39 -1.93 1.34
C PRO A 145 11.00 -3.00 0.32
N TYR A 146 11.52 -2.89 -0.90
CA TYR A 146 11.29 -3.83 -2.00
C TYR A 146 11.49 -5.29 -1.60
N GLU A 147 12.54 -5.58 -0.82
CA GLU A 147 12.86 -6.93 -0.38
C GLU A 147 11.79 -7.54 0.53
N GLU A 148 11.04 -6.72 1.26
CA GLU A 148 9.93 -7.21 2.09
C GLU A 148 8.71 -7.62 1.24
N GLY A 149 8.45 -6.92 0.12
CA GLY A 149 7.44 -7.34 -0.86
C GLY A 149 7.84 -8.64 -1.55
N LYS A 150 9.10 -8.75 -1.98
CA LYS A 150 9.67 -9.97 -2.57
C LYS A 150 9.60 -11.15 -1.60
N LYS A 151 10.02 -10.96 -0.36
CA LYS A 151 9.92 -11.96 0.70
C LYS A 151 8.48 -12.39 0.97
N THR A 152 7.53 -11.46 0.94
CA THR A 152 6.11 -11.78 1.08
C THR A 152 5.63 -12.68 -0.05
N ALA A 153 6.04 -12.40 -1.30
CA ALA A 153 5.74 -13.27 -2.44
C ALA A 153 6.34 -14.67 -2.24
N GLU A 154 7.60 -14.78 -1.84
CA GLU A 154 8.28 -16.06 -1.60
C GLU A 154 7.57 -16.91 -0.53
N LEU A 155 6.90 -16.29 0.43
CA LEU A 155 6.16 -16.98 1.50
C LEU A 155 4.77 -17.46 1.06
N ILE A 156 4.15 -16.82 0.07
CA ILE A 156 2.81 -17.18 -0.41
C ILE A 156 2.94 -18.30 -1.45
N PRO A 157 2.39 -19.51 -1.21
CA PRO A 157 2.34 -20.55 -2.22
C PRO A 157 1.64 -20.09 -3.50
N ASN A 158 2.14 -20.51 -4.67
CA ASN A 158 1.56 -20.18 -5.98
C ASN A 158 1.48 -18.67 -6.28
N SER A 159 2.39 -17.87 -5.74
CA SER A 159 2.48 -16.45 -6.06
C SER A 159 3.35 -16.21 -7.29
N GLU A 160 2.96 -15.19 -8.05
CA GLU A 160 3.78 -14.53 -9.07
C GLU A 160 4.30 -13.20 -8.49
N PHE A 161 5.55 -12.81 -8.79
CA PHE A 161 6.12 -11.54 -8.33
C PHE A 161 6.46 -10.62 -9.50
N LEU A 162 5.95 -9.40 -9.47
CA LEU A 162 6.26 -8.35 -10.43
C LEU A 162 7.00 -7.20 -9.74
N GLY A 163 8.32 -7.18 -9.85
CA GLY A 163 9.13 -6.04 -9.43
C GLY A 163 9.15 -4.96 -10.50
N VAL A 164 8.86 -3.72 -10.13
CA VAL A 164 8.79 -2.59 -11.06
C VAL A 164 9.93 -1.61 -10.76
N ASP A 165 10.87 -1.48 -11.71
CA ASP A 165 12.13 -0.76 -11.50
C ASP A 165 11.96 0.73 -11.16
N PHE A 166 10.99 1.38 -11.75
CA PHE A 166 10.73 2.81 -11.61
C PHE A 166 9.59 3.15 -10.64
N MET A 167 8.88 2.17 -10.12
CA MET A 167 7.77 2.39 -9.19
C MET A 167 8.32 2.73 -7.80
N SER A 168 7.77 3.80 -7.22
CA SER A 168 7.88 4.14 -5.81
C SER A 168 6.72 3.49 -5.02
N HIS A 169 6.10 4.17 -4.07
CA HIS A 169 5.00 3.60 -3.27
C HIS A 169 3.61 3.78 -3.88
N LEU A 170 3.43 4.86 -4.65
CA LEU A 170 2.12 5.19 -5.23
C LEU A 170 1.89 4.47 -6.56
N ILE A 171 0.62 4.18 -6.84
CA ILE A 171 0.15 3.76 -8.16
C ILE A 171 -0.25 5.02 -8.94
N ASP A 172 0.77 5.75 -9.36
CA ASP A 172 0.59 6.91 -10.24
C ASP A 172 0.37 6.47 -11.70
N LYS A 173 0.06 7.43 -12.58
CA LYS A 173 -0.32 7.12 -13.96
C LYS A 173 0.73 6.28 -14.71
N PRO A 174 2.05 6.59 -14.69
CA PRO A 174 3.06 5.76 -15.32
C PRO A 174 3.12 4.34 -14.77
N VAL A 175 2.98 4.18 -13.46
CA VAL A 175 2.95 2.86 -12.81
C VAL A 175 1.70 2.10 -13.22
N LEU A 176 0.53 2.74 -13.17
CA LEU A 176 -0.74 2.11 -13.56
C LEU A 176 -0.68 1.59 -15.00
N ASP A 177 -0.21 2.40 -15.94
CA ASP A 177 -0.09 2.01 -17.35
C ASP A 177 0.81 0.79 -17.55
N TYR A 178 1.83 0.62 -16.69
CA TYR A 178 2.75 -0.51 -16.75
C TYR A 178 2.19 -1.78 -16.10
N ILE A 179 1.55 -1.66 -14.93
CA ILE A 179 1.09 -2.83 -14.17
C ILE A 179 -0.31 -3.32 -14.58
N GLU A 180 -1.15 -2.48 -15.17
CA GLU A 180 -2.53 -2.83 -15.56
C GLU A 180 -2.57 -4.04 -16.52
N PRO A 181 -1.82 -4.07 -17.66
CA PRO A 181 -1.89 -5.21 -18.58
C PRO A 181 -1.54 -6.55 -17.94
N PRO A 182 -0.41 -6.72 -17.22
CA PRO A 182 -0.11 -8.00 -16.56
C PRO A 182 -1.11 -8.33 -15.45
N MET A 183 -1.63 -7.33 -14.72
CA MET A 183 -2.64 -7.53 -13.69
C MET A 183 -3.97 -8.03 -14.27
N VAL A 184 -4.45 -7.41 -15.35
CA VAL A 184 -5.67 -7.84 -16.04
C VAL A 184 -5.50 -9.27 -16.57
N LYS A 185 -4.39 -9.56 -17.24
CA LYS A 185 -4.08 -10.93 -17.70
C LYS A 185 -4.09 -11.94 -16.56
N PHE A 186 -3.54 -11.57 -15.40
CA PHE A 186 -3.56 -12.43 -14.21
C PHE A 186 -4.98 -12.67 -13.70
N LEU A 187 -5.82 -11.63 -13.63
CA LEU A 187 -7.21 -11.73 -13.17
C LEU A 187 -8.05 -12.60 -14.12
N ASP A 188 -7.91 -12.41 -15.44
CA ASP A 188 -8.66 -13.19 -16.46
C ASP A 188 -8.30 -14.67 -16.40
N LYS A 189 -7.00 -15.00 -16.24
CA LYS A 189 -6.53 -16.40 -16.09
C LYS A 189 -7.15 -17.10 -14.87
N ASN A 190 -7.55 -16.35 -13.85
CA ASN A 190 -8.06 -16.86 -12.57
C ASN A 190 -9.56 -16.54 -12.34
N SER A 191 -10.31 -16.25 -13.38
CA SER A 191 -11.73 -15.90 -13.32
C SER A 191 -12.69 -17.09 -13.23
#